data_6a70043cd241ef74c538fda300c2912b
#
_entry.id   6a70043cd241ef74c538fda300c2912b
#
_cell.length_a   1.000
_cell.length_b   1.000
_cell.length_c   1.000
_cell.angle_alpha   90.00
_cell.angle_beta   90.00
_cell.angle_gamma   90.00
#
_symmetry.space_group_name_H-M   'P 1'
#
loop_
_entity.id
_entity.type
_entity.pdbx_description
1 polymer ?
#
loop_
_entity_poly.entity_id
_entity_poly.type
_entity_poly.pdbx_seq_one_letter_code
_entity_poly.pdbx_strand_id
1 'polypeptide(L)'
;MTHTRTAIDTIRGYYYQFDLYALQILESKGENITLEGIEDVDVNSATETTAIQCKYYEGTTYNHSVIAEPIRWMLKHFKTHKTDTFKYKLYGFYKDGQDKLMLPLTVEFVKDKFLTFKEKGTKHKLYSELELSDADISLFVSRLEVDINAMSFVKQNELLLKMIRQYWNCSQIEAENFYYPLILKLVREIATDKIEENRTIDKDTFIAKIIAHKNPLVDIWFAKKCASNEYCKSMHKMYFSNRINMNPYERFFGSGAEVRG
;
A
#
# COMPACT_ATOMS: atom_id res chain seq x y z
N MET A 1 -5.26 33.64 15.52
CA MET A 1 -4.56 32.96 14.41
C MET A 1 -5.57 32.02 13.76
N THR A 2 -6.01 32.34 12.56
CA THR A 2 -6.92 31.48 11.78
C THR A 2 -6.14 30.25 11.37
N HIS A 3 -6.44 29.09 11.98
CA HIS A 3 -5.94 27.80 11.50
C HIS A 3 -6.51 27.57 10.08
N THR A 4 -5.71 27.87 9.08
CA THR A 4 -6.00 27.42 7.71
C THR A 4 -5.94 25.88 7.74
N ARG A 5 -7.09 25.26 7.63
CA ARG A 5 -7.22 23.80 7.57
C ARG A 5 -6.59 23.34 6.25
N THR A 6 -5.35 22.92 6.28
CA THR A 6 -4.67 22.36 5.10
C THR A 6 -4.95 20.86 5.03
N ALA A 7 -5.21 20.33 3.84
CA ALA A 7 -5.41 18.90 3.63
C ALA A 7 -4.07 18.11 3.51
N ILE A 8 -2.94 18.77 3.78
CA ILE A 8 -1.61 18.19 3.54
C ILE A 8 -1.41 16.88 4.27
N ASP A 9 -1.73 16.84 5.58
CA ASP A 9 -1.52 15.64 6.40
C ASP A 9 -2.42 14.48 5.95
N THR A 10 -3.64 14.78 5.54
CA THR A 10 -4.57 13.80 4.98
C THR A 10 -4.06 13.24 3.66
N ILE A 11 -3.59 14.09 2.76
CA ILE A 11 -3.02 13.69 1.46
C ILE A 11 -1.77 12.82 1.68
N ARG A 12 -0.87 13.25 2.56
CA ARG A 12 0.32 12.45 2.92
C ARG A 12 -0.05 11.10 3.53
N GLY A 13 -1.06 11.06 4.37
CA GLY A 13 -1.59 9.82 4.94
C GLY A 13 -2.04 8.81 3.88
N TYR A 14 -2.79 9.26 2.88
CA TYR A 14 -3.20 8.40 1.76
C TYR A 14 -2.02 7.91 0.91
N TYR A 15 -1.07 8.77 0.57
CA TYR A 15 0.11 8.32 -0.17
C TYR A 15 0.97 7.35 0.63
N TYR A 16 1.11 7.59 1.93
CA TYR A 16 1.82 6.68 2.83
C TYR A 16 1.15 5.30 2.87
N GLN A 17 -0.16 5.25 2.91
CA GLN A 17 -0.96 4.05 2.86
C GLN A 17 -0.83 3.33 1.51
N PHE A 18 -0.87 4.06 0.39
CA PHE A 18 -0.69 3.49 -0.95
C PHE A 18 0.72 2.92 -1.16
N ASP A 19 1.75 3.58 -0.63
CA ASP A 19 3.12 3.05 -0.65
C ASP A 19 3.22 1.76 0.17
N LEU A 20 2.53 1.68 1.33
CA LEU A 20 2.47 0.45 2.12
C LEU A 20 1.77 -0.68 1.35
N TYR A 21 0.66 -0.40 0.67
CA TYR A 21 -0.03 -1.39 -0.17
C TYR A 21 0.90 -1.97 -1.23
N ALA A 22 1.61 -1.09 -1.96
CA ALA A 22 2.56 -1.50 -2.98
C ALA A 22 3.71 -2.34 -2.38
N LEU A 23 4.23 -1.97 -1.22
CA LEU A 23 5.27 -2.71 -0.53
C LEU A 23 4.77 -4.12 -0.14
N GLN A 24 3.59 -4.23 0.49
CA GLN A 24 3.04 -5.52 0.89
C GLN A 24 2.82 -6.45 -0.32
N ILE A 25 2.32 -5.91 -1.44
CA ILE A 25 2.16 -6.68 -2.67
C ILE A 25 3.52 -7.14 -3.22
N LEU A 26 4.50 -6.24 -3.31
CA LEU A 26 5.82 -6.57 -3.87
C LEU A 26 6.65 -7.50 -2.95
N GLU A 27 6.44 -7.44 -1.64
CA GLU A 27 7.11 -8.30 -0.65
C GLU A 27 6.46 -9.68 -0.52
N SER A 28 5.21 -9.83 -0.94
CA SER A 28 4.47 -11.10 -0.79
C SER A 28 5.19 -12.28 -1.46
N LYS A 29 5.06 -13.46 -0.84
CA LYS A 29 5.70 -14.72 -1.27
C LYS A 29 4.67 -15.81 -1.62
N GLY A 30 3.51 -15.39 -2.11
CA GLY A 30 2.39 -16.26 -2.44
C GLY A 30 1.11 -15.92 -1.67
N GLU A 31 1.16 -14.90 -0.79
CA GLU A 31 -0.02 -14.36 -0.12
C GLU A 31 -0.85 -13.53 -1.10
N ASN A 32 -2.17 -13.54 -0.91
CA ASN A 32 -3.08 -12.59 -1.53
C ASN A 32 -3.18 -11.34 -0.65
N ILE A 33 -3.12 -10.17 -1.25
CA ILE A 33 -3.23 -8.90 -0.56
C ILE A 33 -4.60 -8.30 -0.85
N THR A 34 -5.38 -8.05 0.21
CA THR A 34 -6.66 -7.34 0.11
C THR A 34 -6.48 -5.91 0.60
N LEU A 35 -6.89 -4.94 -0.19
CA LEU A 35 -6.84 -3.52 0.14
C LEU A 35 -8.21 -3.08 0.64
N GLU A 36 -8.24 -2.29 1.74
CA GLU A 36 -9.50 -1.84 2.37
C GLU A 36 -10.45 -3.02 2.69
N GLY A 37 -9.90 -4.07 3.29
CA GLY A 37 -10.63 -5.26 3.71
C GLY A 37 -11.10 -5.17 5.17
N ILE A 38 -10.52 -5.98 6.06
CA ILE A 38 -10.75 -5.94 7.51
C ILE A 38 -10.15 -4.64 8.09
N GLU A 39 -8.93 -4.33 7.66
CA GLU A 39 -8.21 -3.10 7.95
C GLU A 39 -7.70 -2.49 6.63
N ASP A 40 -6.77 -1.55 6.69
CA ASP A 40 -6.26 -0.90 5.47
C ASP A 40 -5.61 -1.91 4.50
N VAL A 41 -4.86 -2.89 5.03
CA VAL A 41 -4.22 -3.97 4.25
C VAL A 41 -4.40 -5.31 4.95
N ASP A 42 -4.92 -6.30 4.26
CA ASP A 42 -4.95 -7.67 4.75
C ASP A 42 -4.00 -8.55 3.95
N VAL A 43 -3.09 -9.22 4.64
CA VAL A 43 -2.16 -10.19 4.06
C VAL A 43 -2.72 -11.59 4.32
N ASN A 44 -3.19 -12.23 3.27
CA ASN A 44 -3.89 -13.51 3.33
C ASN A 44 -2.99 -14.66 2.85
N SER A 45 -2.48 -15.45 3.77
CA SER A 45 -1.80 -16.72 3.49
C SER A 45 -2.80 -17.88 3.51
N ALA A 46 -2.32 -19.09 3.20
CA ALA A 46 -3.14 -20.29 3.26
C ALA A 46 -3.64 -20.64 4.68
N THR A 47 -2.98 -20.14 5.72
CA THR A 47 -3.23 -20.53 7.12
C THR A 47 -3.60 -19.38 8.04
N GLU A 48 -3.34 -18.15 7.64
CA GLU A 48 -3.47 -16.98 8.51
C GLU A 48 -3.76 -15.73 7.70
N THR A 49 -4.54 -14.80 8.26
CA THR A 49 -4.72 -13.44 7.75
C THR A 49 -4.13 -12.45 8.75
N THR A 50 -3.28 -11.55 8.28
CA THR A 50 -2.78 -10.41 9.05
C THR A 50 -3.45 -9.14 8.57
N ALA A 51 -4.32 -8.55 9.40
CA ALA A 51 -4.99 -7.28 9.13
C ALA A 51 -4.12 -6.12 9.65
N ILE A 52 -3.70 -5.23 8.76
CA ILE A 52 -2.76 -4.13 9.04
C ILE A 52 -3.46 -2.79 8.94
N GLN A 53 -3.58 -2.09 10.07
CA GLN A 53 -4.02 -0.70 10.12
C GLN A 53 -2.81 0.23 9.98
N CYS A 54 -2.84 1.11 9.00
CA CYS A 54 -1.79 2.07 8.71
C CYS A 54 -2.11 3.46 9.30
N LYS A 55 -1.14 4.09 9.96
CA LYS A 55 -1.31 5.44 10.51
C LYS A 55 -0.06 6.29 10.24
N TYR A 56 -0.26 7.49 9.69
CA TYR A 56 0.81 8.46 9.46
C TYR A 56 0.54 9.77 10.18
N TYR A 57 1.37 10.08 11.20
CA TYR A 57 1.20 11.24 12.07
C TYR A 57 2.51 12.03 12.24
N GLU A 58 3.03 12.58 11.13
CA GLU A 58 4.31 13.33 11.12
C GLU A 58 4.33 14.53 12.07
N GLY A 59 3.21 15.18 12.26
CA GLY A 59 3.08 16.35 13.11
C GLY A 59 2.67 16.04 14.55
N THR A 60 2.41 14.78 14.90
CA THR A 60 1.77 14.39 16.16
C THR A 60 2.72 13.56 17.03
N THR A 61 2.86 13.97 18.30
CA THR A 61 3.48 13.15 19.34
C THR A 61 2.58 11.96 19.66
N TYR A 62 3.14 10.77 19.71
CA TYR A 62 2.41 9.57 20.10
C TYR A 62 1.79 9.71 21.50
N ASN A 63 0.57 9.29 21.61
CA ASN A 63 -0.09 8.96 22.87
C ASN A 63 -1.08 7.81 22.64
N HIS A 64 -1.42 7.10 23.70
CA HIS A 64 -2.23 5.88 23.61
C HIS A 64 -3.62 6.11 23.01
N SER A 65 -4.21 7.30 23.20
CA SER A 65 -5.55 7.61 22.70
C SER A 65 -5.63 7.64 21.17
N VAL A 66 -4.52 7.96 20.50
CA VAL A 66 -4.47 8.08 19.03
C VAL A 66 -4.68 6.73 18.34
N ILE A 67 -4.21 5.63 18.96
CA ILE A 67 -4.33 4.28 18.42
C ILE A 67 -5.43 3.45 19.12
N ALA A 68 -6.05 3.97 20.15
CA ALA A 68 -7.02 3.21 20.93
C ALA A 68 -8.28 2.84 20.12
N GLU A 69 -8.73 3.72 19.22
CA GLU A 69 -9.93 3.44 18.41
C GLU A 69 -9.70 2.30 17.42
N PRO A 70 -8.64 2.29 16.58
CA PRO A 70 -8.30 1.11 15.77
C PRO A 70 -8.22 -0.19 16.58
N ILE A 71 -7.52 -0.18 17.71
CA ILE A 71 -7.40 -1.39 18.55
C ILE A 71 -8.78 -1.86 19.07
N ARG A 72 -9.70 -0.95 19.36
CA ARG A 72 -11.08 -1.30 19.72
C ARG A 72 -11.86 -1.93 18.56
N TRP A 73 -11.63 -1.47 17.32
CA TRP A 73 -12.24 -2.09 16.13
C TRP A 73 -11.66 -3.50 15.92
N MET A 74 -10.36 -3.69 16.01
CA MET A 74 -9.70 -4.99 15.95
C MET A 74 -10.26 -5.96 17.02
N LEU A 75 -10.49 -5.48 18.25
CA LEU A 75 -11.10 -6.31 19.30
C LEU A 75 -12.55 -6.72 18.98
N LYS A 76 -13.33 -5.82 18.39
CA LYS A 76 -14.72 -6.15 17.95
C LYS A 76 -14.70 -7.21 16.86
N HIS A 77 -13.81 -7.09 15.88
CA HIS A 77 -13.61 -8.11 14.85
C HIS A 77 -13.16 -9.44 15.48
N PHE A 78 -12.17 -9.41 16.37
CA PHE A 78 -11.71 -10.59 17.10
C PHE A 78 -12.85 -11.30 17.83
N LYS A 79 -13.78 -10.58 18.46
CA LYS A 79 -14.92 -11.19 19.18
C LYS A 79 -15.69 -12.18 18.31
N THR A 80 -15.92 -11.82 17.06
CA THR A 80 -16.71 -12.63 16.11
C THR A 80 -15.88 -13.70 15.40
N HIS A 81 -14.55 -13.63 15.48
CA HIS A 81 -13.60 -14.47 14.75
C HIS A 81 -12.55 -15.12 15.68
N LYS A 82 -12.94 -15.48 16.92
CA LYS A 82 -12.01 -16.03 17.93
C LYS A 82 -11.34 -17.32 17.48
N THR A 83 -12.05 -18.16 16.74
CA THR A 83 -11.59 -19.45 16.24
C THR A 83 -10.71 -19.36 15.02
N ASP A 84 -10.76 -18.23 14.32
CA ASP A 84 -10.03 -18.01 13.09
C ASP A 84 -8.58 -17.58 13.37
N THR A 85 -7.69 -17.81 12.41
CA THR A 85 -6.27 -17.48 12.55
C THR A 85 -5.99 -16.06 12.06
N PHE A 86 -6.60 -15.06 12.71
CA PHE A 86 -6.32 -13.65 12.44
C PHE A 86 -5.20 -13.13 13.35
N LYS A 87 -4.32 -12.30 12.77
CA LYS A 87 -3.43 -11.39 13.47
C LYS A 87 -3.79 -9.96 13.16
N TYR A 88 -3.48 -9.06 14.06
CA TYR A 88 -3.76 -7.64 13.94
C TYR A 88 -2.46 -6.88 14.08
N LYS A 89 -2.21 -5.96 13.17
CA LYS A 89 -1.02 -5.10 13.21
C LYS A 89 -1.42 -3.66 13.08
N LEU A 90 -0.98 -2.84 14.03
CA LEU A 90 -0.98 -1.38 13.87
C LEU A 90 0.42 -0.97 13.42
N TYR A 91 0.50 -0.34 12.25
CA TYR A 91 1.73 0.17 11.65
C TYR A 91 1.64 1.68 11.58
N GLY A 92 2.41 2.39 12.40
CA GLY A 92 2.25 3.83 12.55
C GLY A 92 3.56 4.60 12.67
N PHE A 93 3.65 5.72 11.94
CA PHE A 93 4.73 6.70 12.09
C PHE A 93 4.26 7.88 12.92
N TYR A 94 5.06 8.25 13.94
CA TYR A 94 4.82 9.38 14.82
C TYR A 94 6.07 10.25 14.92
N LYS A 95 5.87 11.57 15.15
CA LYS A 95 6.96 12.52 15.31
C LYS A 95 7.88 12.15 16.46
N ASP A 96 7.30 11.86 17.61
CA ASP A 96 8.01 11.53 18.85
C ASP A 96 7.06 10.80 19.84
N GLY A 97 7.52 10.50 21.04
CA GLY A 97 6.72 9.93 22.13
C GLY A 97 6.64 8.40 22.10
N GLN A 98 7.47 7.72 21.32
CA GLN A 98 7.51 6.27 21.24
C GLN A 98 7.89 5.58 22.56
N ASP A 99 8.63 6.28 23.40
CA ASP A 99 9.01 5.86 24.76
C ASP A 99 7.82 5.61 25.69
N LYS A 100 6.65 6.16 25.38
CA LYS A 100 5.41 5.96 26.15
C LYS A 100 4.79 4.57 25.95
N LEU A 101 5.10 3.88 24.85
CA LEU A 101 4.59 2.54 24.60
C LEU A 101 5.55 1.49 25.14
N MET A 102 5.11 0.79 26.19
CA MET A 102 5.87 -0.32 26.74
C MET A 102 5.57 -1.61 25.94
N LEU A 103 6.61 -2.25 25.45
CA LEU A 103 6.54 -3.54 24.76
C LEU A 103 7.34 -4.59 25.55
N PRO A 104 6.90 -5.85 25.58
CA PRO A 104 5.68 -6.38 24.97
C PRO A 104 4.40 -5.86 25.67
N LEU A 105 3.30 -5.80 24.93
CA LEU A 105 2.00 -5.39 25.46
C LEU A 105 1.52 -6.41 26.51
N THR A 106 1.08 -5.92 27.68
CA THR A 106 0.42 -6.76 28.68
C THR A 106 -1.10 -6.60 28.60
N VAL A 107 -1.81 -7.62 29.10
CA VAL A 107 -3.29 -7.60 29.15
C VAL A 107 -3.80 -6.39 29.93
N GLU A 108 -3.18 -6.10 31.07
CA GLU A 108 -3.53 -4.98 31.94
C GLU A 108 -3.33 -3.64 31.22
N PHE A 109 -2.19 -3.49 30.53
CA PHE A 109 -1.89 -2.28 29.77
C PHE A 109 -2.93 -2.06 28.64
N VAL A 110 -3.24 -3.11 27.86
CA VAL A 110 -4.24 -3.03 26.78
C VAL A 110 -5.61 -2.70 27.33
N LYS A 111 -6.05 -3.34 28.42
CA LYS A 111 -7.33 -3.03 29.08
C LYS A 111 -7.38 -1.58 29.55
N ASP A 112 -6.33 -1.08 30.21
CA ASP A 112 -6.32 0.29 30.76
C ASP A 112 -6.19 1.36 29.69
N LYS A 113 -5.24 1.22 28.76
CA LYS A 113 -4.89 2.29 27.80
C LYS A 113 -5.75 2.30 26.54
N PHE A 114 -6.21 1.15 26.08
CA PHE A 114 -6.93 1.06 24.80
C PHE A 114 -8.42 0.70 24.95
N LEU A 115 -8.75 -0.20 25.89
CA LEU A 115 -10.10 -0.75 25.98
C LEU A 115 -10.97 -0.08 27.03
N THR A 116 -10.40 0.82 27.83
CA THR A 116 -11.12 1.68 28.79
C THR A 116 -11.12 3.12 28.28
N PHE A 117 -12.29 3.73 28.14
CA PHE A 117 -12.43 5.10 27.64
C PHE A 117 -13.62 5.81 28.26
N LYS A 118 -13.67 7.13 28.08
CA LYS A 118 -14.81 7.94 28.50
C LYS A 118 -15.55 8.46 27.28
N GLU A 119 -16.84 8.28 27.23
CA GLU A 119 -17.72 8.86 26.23
C GLU A 119 -18.89 9.56 26.92
N LYS A 120 -19.11 10.83 26.58
CA LYS A 120 -20.18 11.68 27.19
C LYS A 120 -20.19 11.65 28.72
N GLY A 121 -19.00 11.58 29.34
CA GLY A 121 -18.85 11.55 30.80
C GLY A 121 -18.94 10.16 31.45
N THR A 122 -19.41 9.15 30.73
CA THR A 122 -19.51 7.76 31.18
C THR A 122 -18.22 6.99 30.89
N LYS A 123 -17.76 6.20 31.87
CA LYS A 123 -16.61 5.31 31.70
C LYS A 123 -17.06 3.99 31.11
N HIS A 124 -16.49 3.64 29.98
CA HIS A 124 -16.72 2.38 29.24
C HIS A 124 -15.55 1.43 29.42
N LYS A 125 -15.85 0.15 29.53
CA LYS A 125 -14.89 -0.95 29.48
C LYS A 125 -15.32 -1.90 28.36
N LEU A 126 -14.78 -1.68 27.16
CA LEU A 126 -15.23 -2.39 25.95
C LEU A 126 -15.18 -3.91 26.11
N TYR A 127 -14.14 -4.45 26.75
CA TYR A 127 -14.01 -5.90 26.99
C TYR A 127 -15.15 -6.47 27.85
N SER A 128 -15.66 -5.70 28.81
CA SER A 128 -16.83 -6.11 29.62
C SER A 128 -18.13 -5.99 28.82
N GLU A 129 -18.29 -4.94 28.05
CA GLU A 129 -19.46 -4.73 27.17
C GLU A 129 -19.55 -5.81 26.07
N LEU A 130 -18.40 -6.30 25.63
CA LEU A 130 -18.29 -7.40 24.67
C LEU A 130 -18.36 -8.80 25.34
N GLU A 131 -18.50 -8.88 26.66
CA GLU A 131 -18.52 -10.14 27.42
C GLU A 131 -17.28 -11.04 27.17
N LEU A 132 -16.10 -10.41 27.07
CA LEU A 132 -14.83 -11.11 26.84
C LEU A 132 -14.18 -11.47 28.16
N SER A 133 -13.79 -12.74 28.31
CA SER A 133 -13.02 -13.23 29.43
C SER A 133 -11.56 -12.74 29.41
N ASP A 134 -10.86 -12.87 30.52
CA ASP A 134 -9.43 -12.54 30.59
C ASP A 134 -8.59 -13.45 29.67
N ALA A 135 -9.02 -14.69 29.46
CA ALA A 135 -8.42 -15.60 28.49
C ALA A 135 -8.61 -15.08 27.04
N ASP A 136 -9.80 -14.58 26.69
CA ASP A 136 -10.06 -13.97 25.38
C ASP A 136 -9.17 -12.76 25.14
N ILE A 137 -9.04 -11.88 26.13
CA ILE A 137 -8.18 -10.71 26.01
C ILE A 137 -6.71 -11.10 25.90
N SER A 138 -6.27 -12.10 26.66
CA SER A 138 -4.91 -12.63 26.53
C SER A 138 -4.64 -13.18 25.12
N LEU A 139 -5.59 -13.91 24.55
CA LEU A 139 -5.51 -14.41 23.19
C LEU A 139 -5.47 -13.24 22.16
N PHE A 140 -6.31 -12.24 22.32
CA PHE A 140 -6.28 -11.05 21.47
C PHE A 140 -4.93 -10.34 21.54
N VAL A 141 -4.40 -10.10 22.75
CA VAL A 141 -3.09 -9.44 22.94
C VAL A 141 -1.96 -10.26 22.31
N SER A 142 -2.00 -11.58 22.35
CA SER A 142 -1.01 -12.44 21.68
C SER A 142 -1.06 -12.36 20.15
N ARG A 143 -2.18 -11.89 19.58
CA ARG A 143 -2.40 -11.67 18.13
C ARG A 143 -2.22 -10.22 17.70
N LEU A 144 -1.99 -9.31 18.65
CA LEU A 144 -1.88 -7.87 18.39
C LEU A 144 -0.42 -7.43 18.37
N GLU A 145 0.04 -6.91 17.25
CA GLU A 145 1.32 -6.24 17.08
C GLU A 145 1.08 -4.72 16.97
N VAL A 146 1.83 -3.93 17.73
CA VAL A 146 1.77 -2.47 17.64
C VAL A 146 3.17 -1.94 17.33
N ASP A 147 3.38 -1.52 16.10
CA ASP A 147 4.59 -0.86 15.62
C ASP A 147 4.32 0.64 15.45
N ILE A 148 4.83 1.44 16.38
CA ILE A 148 4.79 2.92 16.33
C ILE A 148 6.12 3.53 15.90
N ASN A 149 7.06 2.70 15.45
CA ASN A 149 8.36 3.09 14.89
C ASN A 149 8.41 2.84 13.38
N ALA A 150 7.26 2.85 12.71
CA ALA A 150 7.19 2.68 11.27
C ALA A 150 8.09 3.68 10.53
N MET A 151 8.46 3.36 9.31
CA MET A 151 9.29 4.24 8.49
C MET A 151 8.61 5.58 8.25
N SER A 152 9.41 6.66 8.16
CA SER A 152 8.88 7.95 7.71
C SER A 152 8.41 7.88 6.27
N PHE A 153 7.55 8.80 5.85
CA PHE A 153 7.05 8.92 4.48
C PHE A 153 8.16 8.84 3.44
N VAL A 154 9.25 9.59 3.63
CA VAL A 154 10.38 9.60 2.72
C VAL A 154 11.08 8.24 2.67
N LYS A 155 11.38 7.65 3.82
CA LYS A 155 12.08 6.35 3.88
C LYS A 155 11.24 5.21 3.29
N GLN A 156 9.94 5.23 3.50
CA GLN A 156 9.03 4.23 2.93
C GLN A 156 8.99 4.34 1.40
N ASN A 157 8.92 5.55 0.86
CA ASN A 157 8.97 5.79 -0.58
C ASN A 157 10.32 5.40 -1.18
N GLU A 158 11.44 5.74 -0.52
CA GLU A 158 12.78 5.32 -0.94
C GLU A 158 12.91 3.79 -1.00
N LEU A 159 12.35 3.08 0.00
CA LEU A 159 12.33 1.62 -0.01
C LEU A 159 11.53 1.08 -1.19
N LEU A 160 10.34 1.62 -1.44
CA LEU A 160 9.51 1.22 -2.56
C LEU A 160 10.22 1.46 -3.90
N LEU A 161 10.83 2.61 -4.12
CA LEU A 161 11.60 2.91 -5.33
C LEU A 161 12.80 1.96 -5.50
N LYS A 162 13.48 1.63 -4.40
CA LYS A 162 14.56 0.63 -4.42
C LYS A 162 14.04 -0.75 -4.86
N MET A 163 12.90 -1.20 -4.31
CA MET A 163 12.28 -2.47 -4.70
C MET A 163 11.85 -2.47 -6.16
N ILE A 164 11.23 -1.40 -6.64
CA ILE A 164 10.87 -1.21 -8.04
C ILE A 164 12.09 -1.37 -8.93
N ARG A 165 13.19 -0.70 -8.63
CA ARG A 165 14.43 -0.80 -9.41
C ARG A 165 14.99 -2.22 -9.45
N GLN A 166 14.98 -2.90 -8.32
CA GLN A 166 15.46 -4.29 -8.24
C GLN A 166 14.56 -5.24 -9.02
N TYR A 167 13.24 -5.07 -8.89
CA TYR A 167 12.27 -5.97 -9.49
C TYR A 167 12.24 -5.89 -11.03
N TRP A 168 12.24 -4.66 -11.56
CA TRP A 168 12.18 -4.44 -13.02
C TRP A 168 13.55 -4.18 -13.66
N ASN A 169 14.63 -4.26 -12.89
CA ASN A 169 16.00 -3.95 -13.35
C ASN A 169 16.04 -2.63 -14.15
N CYS A 170 15.49 -1.57 -13.58
CA CYS A 170 15.30 -0.27 -14.22
C CYS A 170 16.13 0.83 -13.54
N SER A 171 16.32 1.95 -14.25
CA SER A 171 16.99 3.13 -13.71
C SER A 171 16.13 3.85 -12.67
N GLN A 172 16.75 4.75 -11.90
CA GLN A 172 16.04 5.62 -10.96
C GLN A 172 14.95 6.44 -11.67
N ILE A 173 15.27 7.01 -12.83
CA ILE A 173 14.36 7.83 -13.64
C ILE A 173 13.13 7.00 -14.09
N GLU A 174 13.33 5.77 -14.54
CA GLU A 174 12.24 4.87 -14.91
C GLU A 174 11.38 4.49 -13.69
N ALA A 175 12.01 4.21 -12.55
CA ALA A 175 11.30 3.89 -11.32
C ALA A 175 10.39 5.04 -10.89
N GLU A 176 10.92 6.27 -10.84
CA GLU A 176 10.19 7.45 -10.37
C GLU A 176 9.11 7.96 -11.34
N ASN A 177 9.37 7.89 -12.65
CA ASN A 177 8.52 8.54 -13.64
C ASN A 177 7.65 7.60 -14.46
N PHE A 178 7.87 6.29 -14.37
CA PHE A 178 7.03 5.30 -15.05
C PHE A 178 6.43 4.28 -14.09
N TYR A 179 7.26 3.49 -13.39
CA TYR A 179 6.75 2.39 -12.60
C TYR A 179 5.98 2.85 -11.36
N TYR A 180 6.52 3.78 -10.59
CA TYR A 180 5.88 4.28 -9.38
C TYR A 180 4.52 4.95 -9.65
N PRO A 181 4.38 5.89 -10.60
CA PRO A 181 3.08 6.46 -10.94
C PRO A 181 2.06 5.41 -11.42
N LEU A 182 2.51 4.39 -12.15
CA LEU A 182 1.65 3.31 -12.62
C LEU A 182 1.21 2.39 -11.48
N ILE A 183 2.11 2.08 -10.55
CA ILE A 183 1.81 1.35 -9.31
C ILE A 183 0.76 2.11 -8.50
N LEU A 184 0.95 3.41 -8.26
CA LEU A 184 -0.01 4.24 -7.53
C LEU A 184 -1.38 4.27 -8.20
N LYS A 185 -1.41 4.37 -9.53
CA LYS A 185 -2.66 4.30 -10.30
C LYS A 185 -3.37 2.96 -10.05
N LEU A 186 -2.66 1.85 -10.18
CA LEU A 186 -3.23 0.52 -10.02
C LEU A 186 -3.69 0.26 -8.58
N VAL A 187 -2.87 0.62 -7.60
CA VAL A 187 -3.23 0.53 -6.18
C VAL A 187 -4.51 1.31 -5.87
N ARG A 188 -4.60 2.55 -6.36
CA ARG A 188 -5.80 3.37 -6.18
C ARG A 188 -7.02 2.72 -6.84
N GLU A 189 -6.90 2.19 -8.05
CA GLU A 189 -8.00 1.53 -8.76
C GLU A 189 -8.50 0.31 -7.98
N ILE A 190 -7.59 -0.50 -7.44
CA ILE A 190 -7.93 -1.66 -6.61
C ILE A 190 -8.59 -1.21 -5.30
N ALA A 191 -7.97 -0.32 -4.55
CA ALA A 191 -8.44 0.10 -3.23
C ALA A 191 -9.81 0.82 -3.26
N THR A 192 -10.16 1.42 -4.41
CA THR A 192 -11.44 2.14 -4.57
C THR A 192 -12.52 1.34 -5.31
N ASP A 193 -12.28 0.07 -5.64
CA ASP A 193 -13.30 -0.77 -6.25
C ASP A 193 -14.43 -1.04 -5.23
N LYS A 194 -15.67 -0.92 -5.68
CA LYS A 194 -16.85 -1.14 -4.85
C LYS A 194 -17.11 -2.61 -4.56
N ILE A 195 -16.59 -3.49 -5.39
CA ILE A 195 -16.72 -4.95 -5.27
C ILE A 195 -15.52 -5.43 -4.45
N GLU A 196 -15.78 -6.01 -3.30
CA GLU A 196 -14.74 -6.40 -2.34
C GLU A 196 -13.76 -7.42 -2.92
N GLU A 197 -14.25 -8.37 -3.70
CA GLU A 197 -13.43 -9.40 -4.35
C GLU A 197 -12.38 -8.81 -5.30
N ASN A 198 -12.69 -7.67 -5.94
CA ASN A 198 -11.77 -6.97 -6.84
C ASN A 198 -10.65 -6.24 -6.10
N ARG A 199 -10.76 -6.08 -4.78
CA ARG A 199 -9.72 -5.45 -3.95
C ARG A 199 -8.64 -6.42 -3.51
N THR A 200 -8.75 -7.69 -3.88
CA THR A 200 -7.77 -8.73 -3.60
C THR A 200 -6.90 -9.01 -4.83
N ILE A 201 -5.59 -9.01 -4.63
CA ILE A 201 -4.63 -9.28 -5.70
C ILE A 201 -3.42 -10.05 -5.18
N ASP A 202 -2.92 -10.96 -6.01
CA ASP A 202 -1.61 -11.58 -5.84
C ASP A 202 -0.53 -10.79 -6.57
N LYS A 203 0.72 -11.02 -6.19
CA LYS A 203 1.88 -10.34 -6.74
C LYS A 203 2.03 -10.54 -8.25
N ASP A 204 1.85 -11.75 -8.74
CA ASP A 204 2.10 -12.07 -10.15
C ASP A 204 1.07 -11.38 -11.05
N THR A 205 -0.20 -11.37 -10.65
CA THR A 205 -1.27 -10.63 -11.31
C THR A 205 -1.00 -9.12 -11.27
N PHE A 206 -0.54 -8.57 -10.14
CA PHE A 206 -0.20 -7.16 -10.03
C PHE A 206 0.91 -6.77 -11.00
N ILE A 207 1.97 -7.56 -11.06
CA ILE A 207 3.10 -7.35 -11.96
C ILE A 207 2.70 -7.47 -13.43
N ALA A 208 1.89 -8.48 -13.76
CA ALA A 208 1.38 -8.65 -15.12
C ALA A 208 0.59 -7.42 -15.59
N LYS A 209 -0.25 -6.84 -14.73
CA LYS A 209 -0.98 -5.59 -15.02
C LYS A 209 -0.01 -4.42 -15.29
N ILE A 210 1.08 -4.29 -14.54
CA ILE A 210 2.09 -3.24 -14.75
C ILE A 210 2.82 -3.46 -16.06
N ILE A 211 3.26 -4.68 -16.36
CA ILE A 211 3.97 -5.01 -17.60
C ILE A 211 3.11 -4.76 -18.83
N ALA A 212 1.81 -5.02 -18.76
CA ALA A 212 0.89 -4.78 -19.87
C ALA A 212 0.84 -3.30 -20.33
N HIS A 213 1.20 -2.35 -19.47
CA HIS A 213 1.29 -0.94 -19.83
C HIS A 213 2.65 -0.55 -20.44
N LYS A 214 3.63 -1.46 -20.43
CA LYS A 214 4.94 -1.21 -21.02
C LYS A 214 4.86 -1.32 -22.53
N ASN A 215 5.33 -0.30 -23.23
CA ASN A 215 5.42 -0.30 -24.67
C ASN A 215 6.77 0.29 -25.15
N PRO A 216 7.13 0.07 -26.42
CA PRO A 216 8.41 0.53 -26.97
C PRO A 216 8.66 2.04 -26.83
N LEU A 217 7.63 2.87 -26.87
CA LEU A 217 7.79 4.33 -26.69
C LEU A 217 8.25 4.68 -25.29
N VAL A 218 7.76 3.96 -24.26
CA VAL A 218 8.19 4.16 -22.88
C VAL A 218 9.68 3.82 -22.74
N ASP A 219 10.13 2.72 -23.32
CA ASP A 219 11.52 2.32 -23.30
C ASP A 219 12.44 3.35 -23.96
N ILE A 220 11.98 3.98 -25.04
CA ILE A 220 12.70 5.05 -25.72
C ILE A 220 12.70 6.32 -24.89
N TRP A 221 11.56 6.70 -24.36
CA TRP A 221 11.39 7.90 -23.55
C TRP A 221 12.32 7.90 -22.33
N PHE A 222 12.51 6.75 -21.69
CA PHE A 222 13.43 6.59 -20.56
C PHE A 222 14.89 6.30 -20.99
N ALA A 223 15.29 6.70 -22.18
CA ALA A 223 16.65 6.58 -22.70
C ALA A 223 17.16 5.13 -22.83
N LYS A 224 16.28 4.15 -22.99
CA LYS A 224 16.71 2.82 -23.39
C LYS A 224 17.26 2.92 -24.79
N LYS A 225 18.55 2.65 -24.96
CA LYS A 225 19.22 2.68 -26.26
C LYS A 225 18.62 1.61 -27.14
N CYS A 226 17.88 2.05 -28.13
CA CYS A 226 17.30 1.21 -29.15
C CYS A 226 18.05 1.49 -30.45
N ALA A 227 18.47 0.45 -31.16
CA ALA A 227 19.03 0.64 -32.49
C ALA A 227 17.96 1.21 -33.44
N SER A 228 18.35 2.05 -34.40
CA SER A 228 17.43 2.71 -35.31
C SER A 228 16.44 1.73 -35.96
N ASN A 229 16.90 0.55 -36.34
CA ASN A 229 16.05 -0.50 -36.91
C ASN A 229 15.01 -1.05 -35.93
N GLU A 230 15.32 -1.17 -34.65
CA GLU A 230 14.39 -1.63 -33.62
C GLU A 230 13.37 -0.56 -33.32
N TYR A 231 13.80 0.71 -33.27
CA TYR A 231 12.90 1.85 -33.18
C TYR A 231 11.90 1.87 -34.32
N CYS A 232 12.38 1.84 -35.56
CA CYS A 232 11.53 1.85 -36.74
C CYS A 232 10.56 0.67 -36.77
N LYS A 233 11.02 -0.54 -36.42
CA LYS A 233 10.15 -1.73 -36.32
C LYS A 233 9.06 -1.57 -35.25
N SER A 234 9.41 -1.00 -34.11
CA SER A 234 8.47 -0.77 -33.02
C SER A 234 7.43 0.27 -33.38
N MET A 235 7.86 1.38 -33.99
CA MET A 235 6.96 2.43 -34.51
C MET A 235 6.07 1.90 -35.61
N HIS A 236 6.63 1.14 -36.54
CA HIS A 236 5.85 0.53 -37.62
C HIS A 236 4.80 -0.44 -37.07
N LYS A 237 5.17 -1.30 -36.13
CA LYS A 237 4.23 -2.22 -35.49
C LYS A 237 3.11 -1.48 -34.74
N MET A 238 3.41 -0.38 -34.08
CA MET A 238 2.45 0.37 -33.27
C MET A 238 1.45 1.16 -34.11
N TYR A 239 1.95 1.84 -35.14
CA TYR A 239 1.12 2.79 -35.91
C TYR A 239 0.69 2.30 -37.27
N PHE A 240 1.41 1.32 -37.85
CA PHE A 240 1.23 0.91 -39.24
C PHE A 240 1.02 -0.59 -39.45
N SER A 241 0.94 -1.37 -38.39
CA SER A 241 0.96 -2.85 -38.46
C SER A 241 -0.13 -3.50 -39.34
N ASN A 242 -1.23 -2.80 -39.58
CA ASN A 242 -2.38 -3.35 -40.34
C ASN A 242 -2.86 -2.38 -41.45
N ARG A 243 -2.02 -1.48 -41.94
CA ARG A 243 -2.41 -0.51 -42.94
C ARG A 243 -1.91 -0.90 -44.32
N ILE A 244 -2.84 -1.30 -45.20
CA ILE A 244 -2.54 -1.67 -46.59
C ILE A 244 -2.37 -0.40 -47.46
N ASN A 245 -3.11 0.67 -47.16
CA ASN A 245 -3.10 1.92 -47.93
C ASN A 245 -2.52 3.05 -47.10
N MET A 246 -1.19 3.11 -47.06
CA MET A 246 -0.50 4.27 -46.50
C MET A 246 -0.29 5.30 -47.59
N ASN A 247 -0.52 6.56 -47.23
CA ASN A 247 -0.19 7.67 -48.11
C ASN A 247 1.36 7.76 -48.31
N PRO A 248 1.88 8.38 -49.39
CA PRO A 248 3.31 8.40 -49.67
C PRO A 248 4.19 8.92 -48.52
N TYR A 249 3.72 9.86 -47.72
CA TYR A 249 4.44 10.36 -46.53
C TYR A 249 4.54 9.34 -45.40
N GLU A 250 3.55 8.52 -45.22
CA GLU A 250 3.53 7.48 -44.19
C GLU A 250 4.46 6.33 -44.56
N ARG A 251 4.66 6.06 -45.88
CA ARG A 251 5.57 5.03 -46.40
C ARG A 251 7.03 5.38 -46.15
N PHE A 252 7.36 6.67 -46.04
CA PHE A 252 8.71 7.12 -45.82
C PHE A 252 9.31 6.63 -44.51
N PHE A 253 8.53 6.57 -43.44
CA PHE A 253 8.97 6.05 -42.16
C PHE A 253 9.03 4.51 -42.09
N GLY A 254 8.33 3.81 -42.96
CA GLY A 254 8.28 2.34 -42.98
C GLY A 254 9.35 1.68 -43.85
N SER A 255 10.03 2.41 -44.74
CA SER A 255 10.92 1.84 -45.73
C SER A 255 12.41 1.81 -45.34
N GLY A 256 12.80 2.32 -44.19
CA GLY A 256 14.21 2.39 -43.78
C GLY A 256 15.07 3.30 -44.68
N ALA A 257 14.46 4.19 -45.48
CA ALA A 257 15.20 5.16 -46.24
C ALA A 257 15.90 6.15 -45.31
N GLU A 258 17.20 6.28 -45.44
CA GLU A 258 17.96 7.32 -44.76
C GLU A 258 17.38 8.67 -45.11
N VAL A 259 17.03 9.44 -44.09
CA VAL A 259 16.71 10.86 -44.25
C VAL A 259 18.03 11.57 -44.60
N ARG A 260 18.29 11.78 -45.86
CA ARG A 260 19.34 12.72 -46.26
C ARG A 260 18.79 14.13 -46.03
N GLY A 261 19.28 14.77 -44.97
CA GLY A 261 19.08 16.18 -44.70
C GLY A 261 19.79 17.11 -45.67
#